data_326f116b3e5a022c4d0167570de3419c
#
_entry.id   326f116b3e5a022c4d0167570de3419c
#
_cell.length_a   1.000
_cell.length_b   1.000
_cell.length_c   1.000
_cell.angle_alpha   90.00
_cell.angle_beta   90.00
_cell.angle_gamma   90.00
#
_symmetry.space_group_name_H-M   'P 1'
#
loop_
_entity.id
_entity.type
_entity.pdbx_description
1 polymer ?
#
loop_
_entity_poly.entity_id
_entity_poly.type
_entity_poly.pdbx_seq_one_letter_code
_entity_poly.pdbx_strand_id
1 'polypeptide(L)'
;MKKQFRAGAAAGLLAAVSLFSAVLLTGCSEEKKPVVSAETAEAVTESASEAGVWPGDENRIVLKLASTLSPEMRALNALSGFAEEVFRETSGRIDIQIYDSSSLGDQVDYLNGIRQGTVEMCLVSTAALEAIDPHFVIFGMPGLFTSAEKVNRFYESDICRELLDEFRQKSGIRSLALFHDGIRNVWLKEARVYRAEDFAGLRLRIPTGVRIREKEFQALKAEVVPLPLSDCSAALQSGYIDGLENNVETIVNSDMIGQIDYQVKTEHAYSTLLLLINEQILMQISENDRNILTDCARKYSGIAFQQYMEGQEAAYRAAEQAGIETIELEEKEKRRIRESLLSATKEMLEDIFPEGFYEKVDAL
;
A
#
# COMPACT_ATOMS: atom_id res chain seq x y z
N MET A 1 -6.38 -17.70 -65.60
CA MET A 1 -5.74 -16.66 -66.43
C MET A 1 -4.90 -15.83 -65.48
N LYS A 2 -3.64 -16.10 -65.27
CA LYS A 2 -2.38 -15.75 -65.91
C LYS A 2 -2.29 -14.25 -66.22
N LYS A 3 -1.42 -13.55 -65.47
CA LYS A 3 -0.21 -12.79 -65.84
C LYS A 3 0.16 -11.90 -64.66
N GLN A 4 1.25 -12.16 -63.97
CA GLN A 4 2.67 -11.91 -64.23
C GLN A 4 3.10 -10.45 -64.09
N PHE A 5 3.90 -10.26 -63.01
CA PHE A 5 5.31 -9.79 -62.99
C PHE A 5 5.60 -8.37 -63.49
N ARG A 6 6.20 -7.57 -62.61
CA ARG A 6 7.59 -7.11 -62.82
C ARG A 6 8.21 -6.49 -61.59
N ALA A 7 9.38 -7.02 -61.31
CA ALA A 7 10.39 -6.56 -60.38
C ALA A 7 11.29 -5.51 -61.05
N GLY A 8 11.98 -4.73 -60.27
CA GLY A 8 13.15 -3.92 -60.60
C GLY A 8 13.67 -3.32 -59.32
N ALA A 9 14.59 -3.79 -58.71
CA ALA A 9 16.03 -4.01 -58.72
C ALA A 9 16.82 -2.71 -58.93
N ALA A 10 17.48 -2.34 -57.88
CA ALA A 10 18.90 -2.33 -57.60
C ALA A 10 19.67 -1.01 -57.62
N ALA A 11 20.48 -0.89 -56.58
CA ALA A 11 21.84 -0.33 -56.54
C ALA A 11 21.96 1.20 -56.60
N GLY A 12 22.77 1.86 -55.78
CA GLY A 12 23.96 1.52 -55.06
C GLY A 12 24.80 2.77 -54.90
N LEU A 13 25.78 2.71 -54.10
CA LEU A 13 27.05 3.45 -53.93
C LEU A 13 27.09 4.47 -52.78
N LEU A 14 27.75 4.07 -51.79
CA LEU A 14 29.10 4.29 -51.21
C LEU A 14 29.85 5.61 -51.51
N ALA A 15 30.33 6.14 -50.36
CA ALA A 15 31.55 6.91 -50.16
C ALA A 15 31.56 8.41 -50.39
N ALA A 16 31.93 9.17 -49.42
CA ALA A 16 33.31 9.61 -49.23
C ALA A 16 33.50 10.46 -47.95
N VAL A 17 34.53 10.11 -47.27
CA VAL A 17 35.36 10.77 -46.29
C VAL A 17 35.91 12.11 -46.82
N SER A 18 36.01 13.13 -45.92
CA SER A 18 37.18 14.02 -45.77
C SER A 18 36.84 15.15 -44.82
N LEU A 19 37.41 15.15 -43.65
CA LEU A 19 38.46 16.07 -43.14
C LEU A 19 38.41 17.52 -43.66
N PHE A 20 38.16 18.44 -42.72
CA PHE A 20 39.08 19.59 -42.60
C PHE A 20 39.07 20.14 -41.18
N SER A 21 40.29 20.41 -40.73
CA SER A 21 40.72 20.85 -39.44
C SER A 21 40.55 22.35 -39.21
N ALA A 22 40.44 22.67 -37.91
CA ALA A 22 41.04 23.82 -37.21
C ALA A 22 40.54 25.24 -37.57
N VAL A 23 40.22 25.99 -36.55
CA VAL A 23 40.99 27.12 -36.03
C VAL A 23 40.24 27.88 -34.94
N LEU A 24 40.89 27.95 -33.79
CA LEU A 24 41.09 29.00 -32.83
C LEU A 24 39.93 29.59 -31.99
N LEU A 25 39.95 29.26 -30.68
CA LEU A 25 40.28 30.14 -29.54
C LEU A 25 39.42 31.40 -29.38
N THR A 26 38.56 31.43 -28.37
CA THR A 26 38.70 32.32 -27.19
C THR A 26 37.48 32.17 -26.27
N GLY A 27 37.76 32.14 -24.96
CA GLY A 27 36.74 32.40 -23.95
C GLY A 27 36.56 31.31 -22.90
N CYS A 28 37.58 30.95 -22.15
CA CYS A 28 37.42 30.37 -20.82
C CYS A 28 36.76 31.38 -19.91
N SER A 29 35.56 31.10 -19.44
CA SER A 29 35.10 31.54 -18.15
C SER A 29 34.94 30.32 -17.27
N GLU A 30 35.93 30.06 -16.44
CA GLU A 30 35.85 29.11 -15.33
C GLU A 30 34.77 29.60 -14.34
N GLU A 31 33.63 28.97 -14.31
CA GLU A 31 32.74 29.02 -13.15
C GLU A 31 33.43 28.28 -12.00
N LYS A 32 34.03 29.07 -11.09
CA LYS A 32 34.53 28.56 -9.81
C LYS A 32 33.42 27.98 -8.99
N LYS A 33 33.40 26.65 -8.83
CA LYS A 33 32.66 26.02 -7.74
C LYS A 33 33.12 26.64 -6.41
N PRO A 34 32.19 26.97 -5.50
CA PRO A 34 32.60 27.48 -4.19
C PRO A 34 33.40 26.39 -3.45
N VAL A 35 34.63 26.67 -3.15
CA VAL A 35 35.43 25.87 -2.22
C VAL A 35 34.86 26.16 -0.84
N VAL A 36 34.21 25.19 -0.24
CA VAL A 36 33.80 25.23 1.17
C VAL A 36 35.09 25.20 1.98
N SER A 37 35.38 26.26 2.72
CA SER A 37 36.54 26.35 3.59
C SER A 37 36.47 25.30 4.71
N ALA A 38 37.63 24.79 5.11
CA ALA A 38 37.75 23.79 6.18
C ALA A 38 37.14 24.22 7.55
N GLU A 39 36.96 25.54 7.77
CA GLU A 39 36.32 26.08 8.98
C GLU A 39 34.81 25.81 9.07
N THR A 40 34.09 25.58 7.94
CA THR A 40 32.69 25.21 7.97
C THR A 40 32.47 23.73 8.20
N ALA A 41 33.48 22.89 7.99
CA ALA A 41 33.41 21.47 8.28
C ALA A 41 33.57 21.14 9.77
N GLU A 42 34.34 21.93 10.52
CA GLU A 42 34.50 21.78 11.97
C GLU A 42 33.27 22.24 12.76
N ALA A 43 32.51 23.23 12.28
CA ALA A 43 31.30 23.71 12.96
C ALA A 43 30.10 22.75 12.80
N VAL A 44 30.09 21.88 11.78
CA VAL A 44 29.06 20.85 11.59
C VAL A 44 29.38 19.59 12.39
N THR A 45 30.66 19.34 12.71
CA THR A 45 31.07 18.20 13.54
C THR A 45 30.90 18.45 15.04
N GLU A 46 30.93 19.72 15.50
CA GLU A 46 30.71 20.03 16.92
C GLU A 46 29.25 20.00 17.37
N SER A 47 28.27 20.17 16.46
CA SER A 47 26.84 20.01 16.80
C SER A 47 26.34 18.57 16.78
N ALA A 48 27.13 17.62 16.29
CA ALA A 48 26.83 16.19 16.29
C ALA A 48 27.39 15.43 17.52
N SER A 49 28.13 16.11 18.41
CA SER A 49 28.80 15.46 19.54
C SER A 49 28.04 15.50 20.87
N GLU A 50 26.81 16.02 20.91
CA GLU A 50 25.91 15.94 22.08
C GLU A 50 24.72 14.99 21.88
N ALA A 51 24.73 14.15 20.86
CA ALA A 51 23.91 12.96 20.87
C ALA A 51 24.43 12.02 21.95
N GLY A 52 23.74 11.98 23.10
CA GLY A 52 24.15 11.21 24.25
C GLY A 52 24.51 9.79 23.83
N VAL A 53 25.69 9.34 24.22
CA VAL A 53 26.11 7.93 24.14
C VAL A 53 25.14 7.14 25.02
N TRP A 54 24.14 6.52 24.40
CA TRP A 54 23.21 5.63 25.07
C TRP A 54 23.97 4.35 25.43
N PRO A 55 23.94 3.90 26.69
CA PRO A 55 24.58 2.64 27.07
C PRO A 55 23.82 1.50 26.36
N GLY A 56 24.42 0.86 25.37
CA GLY A 56 23.83 -0.32 24.78
C GLY A 56 24.07 -0.60 23.29
N ASP A 57 25.06 0.01 22.63
CA ASP A 57 25.34 -0.26 21.21
C ASP A 57 25.66 -1.73 20.90
N GLU A 58 26.17 -2.50 21.85
CA GLU A 58 26.51 -3.92 21.65
C GLU A 58 25.30 -4.87 21.73
N ASN A 59 24.13 -4.43 22.21
CA ASN A 59 22.92 -5.26 22.38
C ASN A 59 21.66 -4.65 21.71
N ARG A 60 21.80 -3.71 20.80
CA ARG A 60 20.68 -3.10 20.10
C ARG A 60 20.08 -4.06 19.08
N ILE A 61 18.78 -4.30 19.19
CA ILE A 61 17.99 -5.05 18.20
C ILE A 61 17.39 -4.05 17.22
N VAL A 62 17.81 -4.12 15.96
CA VAL A 62 17.25 -3.31 14.88
C VAL A 62 16.13 -4.09 14.21
N LEU A 63 14.93 -3.50 14.11
CA LEU A 63 13.77 -4.07 13.46
C LEU A 63 13.41 -3.21 12.25
N LYS A 64 13.61 -3.73 11.03
CA LYS A 64 13.13 -3.08 9.79
C LYS A 64 11.62 -3.26 9.70
N LEU A 65 10.90 -2.15 9.55
CA LEU A 65 9.46 -2.12 9.37
C LEU A 65 9.15 -1.61 7.95
N ALA A 66 8.69 -2.50 7.08
CA ALA A 66 8.36 -2.18 5.70
C ALA A 66 6.89 -1.75 5.54
N SER A 67 6.63 -0.72 4.72
CA SER A 67 5.29 -0.23 4.39
C SER A 67 5.22 0.35 2.98
N THR A 68 4.07 0.17 2.32
CA THR A 68 3.76 0.82 1.04
C THR A 68 3.21 2.24 1.21
N LEU A 69 2.90 2.64 2.44
CA LEU A 69 2.32 3.94 2.75
C LEU A 69 3.36 5.06 2.62
N SER A 70 2.91 6.24 2.20
CA SER A 70 3.74 7.43 2.22
C SER A 70 3.80 8.07 3.62
N PRO A 71 4.82 8.89 3.92
CA PRO A 71 4.98 9.53 5.22
C PRO A 71 3.80 10.43 5.63
N GLU A 72 3.03 10.94 4.67
CA GLU A 72 1.88 11.80 4.89
C GLU A 72 0.65 11.04 5.39
N MET A 73 0.62 9.73 5.23
CA MET A 73 -0.51 8.90 5.66
C MET A 73 -0.52 8.73 7.19
N ARG A 74 -1.71 8.86 7.77
CA ARG A 74 -1.91 8.84 9.23
C ARG A 74 -1.40 7.57 9.91
N ALA A 75 -1.63 6.42 9.28
CA ALA A 75 -1.14 5.15 9.81
C ALA A 75 0.38 5.13 9.90
N LEU A 76 1.11 5.71 8.93
CA LEU A 76 2.57 5.78 8.97
C LEU A 76 3.06 6.81 10.01
N ASN A 77 2.37 7.94 10.14
CA ASN A 77 2.65 8.91 11.21
C ASN A 77 2.53 8.28 12.60
N ALA A 78 1.50 7.49 12.83
CA ALA A 78 1.34 6.76 14.09
C ALA A 78 2.47 5.73 14.28
N LEU A 79 2.92 5.05 13.22
CA LEU A 79 4.06 4.13 13.31
C LEU A 79 5.37 4.83 13.64
N SER A 80 5.58 6.07 13.20
CA SER A 80 6.75 6.86 13.59
C SER A 80 6.75 7.11 15.10
N GLY A 81 5.62 7.53 15.66
CA GLY A 81 5.48 7.68 17.11
C GLY A 81 5.61 6.35 17.87
N PHE A 82 5.11 5.25 17.31
CA PHE A 82 5.32 3.90 17.85
C PHE A 82 6.80 3.55 17.94
N ALA A 83 7.56 3.75 16.87
CA ALA A 83 8.99 3.47 16.82
C ALA A 83 9.77 4.30 17.86
N GLU A 84 9.48 5.60 17.95
CA GLU A 84 10.10 6.51 18.93
C GLU A 84 9.77 6.10 20.37
N GLU A 85 8.52 5.74 20.66
CA GLU A 85 8.14 5.33 22.02
C GLU A 85 8.77 4.00 22.41
N VAL A 86 8.80 3.01 21.52
CA VAL A 86 9.47 1.73 21.77
C VAL A 86 10.97 1.96 22.04
N PHE A 87 11.63 2.79 21.24
CA PHE A 87 13.04 3.13 21.47
C PHE A 87 13.24 3.74 22.85
N ARG A 88 12.41 4.70 23.24
CA ARG A 88 12.50 5.37 24.55
C ARG A 88 12.23 4.40 25.71
N GLU A 89 11.12 3.68 25.65
CA GLU A 89 10.69 2.77 26.75
C GLU A 89 11.63 1.57 26.92
N THR A 90 12.27 1.12 25.82
CA THR A 90 13.30 0.08 25.90
C THR A 90 14.70 0.63 26.21
N SER A 91 14.83 1.95 26.46
CA SER A 91 16.13 2.61 26.70
C SER A 91 17.12 2.34 25.56
N GLY A 92 16.65 2.41 24.30
CA GLY A 92 17.44 2.23 23.09
C GLY A 92 17.78 0.78 22.72
N ARG A 93 17.27 -0.23 23.45
CA ARG A 93 17.53 -1.65 23.13
C ARG A 93 16.80 -2.12 21.86
N ILE A 94 15.63 -1.54 21.54
CA ILE A 94 14.92 -1.81 20.29
C ILE A 94 14.89 -0.55 19.46
N ASP A 95 15.36 -0.65 18.22
CA ASP A 95 15.39 0.41 17.21
C ASP A 95 14.56 -0.02 15.99
N ILE A 96 13.39 0.59 15.80
CA ILE A 96 12.50 0.28 14.68
C ILE A 96 12.79 1.28 13.56
N GLN A 97 13.31 0.77 12.44
CA GLN A 97 13.61 1.54 11.25
C GLN A 97 12.49 1.37 10.22
N ILE A 98 11.80 2.46 9.93
CA ILE A 98 10.67 2.45 9.00
C ILE A 98 11.18 2.65 7.57
N TYR A 99 10.76 1.74 6.69
CA TYR A 99 11.00 1.75 5.25
C TYR A 99 9.65 1.94 4.55
N ASP A 100 9.32 3.18 4.26
CA ASP A 100 8.05 3.61 3.68
C ASP A 100 8.05 3.62 2.14
N SER A 101 6.92 4.06 1.56
CA SER A 101 6.77 4.37 0.13
C SER A 101 7.24 3.25 -0.80
N SER A 102 7.02 2.00 -0.42
CA SER A 102 7.46 0.82 -1.18
C SER A 102 8.98 0.72 -1.38
N SER A 103 9.80 1.33 -0.51
CA SER A 103 11.26 1.36 -0.65
C SER A 103 11.93 -0.02 -0.55
N LEU A 104 11.25 -1.02 0.02
CA LEU A 104 11.69 -2.43 0.08
C LEU A 104 10.85 -3.35 -0.83
N GLY A 105 10.11 -2.82 -1.80
CA GLY A 105 9.23 -3.57 -2.70
C GLY A 105 7.74 -3.36 -2.41
N ASP A 106 6.90 -4.32 -2.79
CA ASP A 106 5.46 -4.30 -2.51
C ASP A 106 5.07 -5.20 -1.31
N GLN A 107 3.78 -5.31 -1.02
CA GLN A 107 3.28 -6.10 0.11
C GLN A 107 3.63 -7.60 -0.02
N VAL A 108 3.72 -8.13 -1.24
CA VAL A 108 4.10 -9.54 -1.48
C VAL A 108 5.57 -9.74 -1.13
N ASP A 109 6.42 -8.77 -1.47
CA ASP A 109 7.85 -8.78 -1.12
C ASP A 109 8.03 -8.74 0.40
N TYR A 110 7.28 -7.89 1.10
CA TYR A 110 7.32 -7.81 2.57
C TYR A 110 6.89 -9.11 3.24
N LEU A 111 5.81 -9.73 2.75
CA LEU A 111 5.31 -10.98 3.28
C LEU A 111 6.30 -12.14 3.04
N ASN A 112 6.99 -12.14 1.93
CA ASN A 112 8.08 -13.08 1.69
C ASN A 112 9.29 -12.77 2.58
N GLY A 113 9.65 -11.49 2.71
CA GLY A 113 10.76 -11.04 3.56
C GLY A 113 10.57 -11.39 5.03
N ILE A 114 9.38 -11.16 5.58
CA ILE A 114 9.07 -11.46 6.99
C ILE A 114 9.13 -12.97 7.28
N ARG A 115 8.66 -13.81 6.34
CA ARG A 115 8.78 -15.27 6.46
C ARG A 115 10.21 -15.76 6.42
N GLN A 116 11.06 -15.11 5.64
CA GLN A 116 12.48 -15.44 5.51
C GLN A 116 13.36 -14.78 6.59
N GLY A 117 12.80 -13.84 7.37
CA GLY A 117 13.55 -13.08 8.37
C GLY A 117 14.49 -12.01 7.79
N THR A 118 14.30 -11.59 6.54
CA THR A 118 15.04 -10.50 5.91
C THR A 118 14.44 -9.12 6.16
N VAL A 119 13.16 -9.10 6.53
CA VAL A 119 12.40 -7.99 7.06
C VAL A 119 11.79 -8.47 8.37
N GLU A 120 11.95 -7.71 9.44
CA GLU A 120 11.52 -8.11 10.78
C GLU A 120 10.04 -7.80 11.01
N MET A 121 9.57 -6.65 10.50
CA MET A 121 8.20 -6.15 10.65
C MET A 121 7.66 -5.60 9.34
N CYS A 122 6.33 -5.64 9.17
CA CYS A 122 5.68 -4.93 8.07
C CYS A 122 4.27 -4.47 8.45
N LEU A 123 3.81 -3.40 7.80
CA LEU A 123 2.42 -2.97 7.80
C LEU A 123 1.82 -3.29 6.43
N VAL A 124 0.88 -4.22 6.36
CA VAL A 124 0.28 -4.70 5.12
C VAL A 124 -1.24 -4.75 5.19
N SER A 125 -1.89 -4.62 4.04
CA SER A 125 -3.33 -4.83 3.92
C SER A 125 -3.71 -6.25 4.36
N THR A 126 -4.80 -6.37 5.12
CA THR A 126 -5.34 -7.69 5.49
C THR A 126 -5.66 -8.54 4.27
N ALA A 127 -6.12 -7.92 3.18
CA ALA A 127 -6.41 -8.62 1.94
C ALA A 127 -5.15 -9.19 1.25
N ALA A 128 -3.98 -8.58 1.41
CA ALA A 128 -2.74 -9.12 0.87
C ALA A 128 -2.32 -10.43 1.55
N LEU A 129 -2.80 -10.69 2.76
CA LEU A 129 -2.53 -11.93 3.50
C LEU A 129 -3.21 -13.15 2.91
N GLU A 130 -4.20 -12.98 2.00
CA GLU A 130 -4.77 -14.07 1.20
C GLU A 130 -3.70 -14.88 0.44
N ALA A 131 -2.59 -14.23 0.09
CA ALA A 131 -1.47 -14.89 -0.58
C ALA A 131 -0.76 -15.94 0.29
N ILE A 132 -0.86 -15.82 1.63
CA ILE A 132 -0.24 -16.73 2.61
C ILE A 132 -1.31 -17.64 3.23
N ASP A 133 -2.43 -17.08 3.64
CA ASP A 133 -3.53 -17.82 4.28
C ASP A 133 -4.88 -17.35 3.70
N PRO A 134 -5.59 -18.23 2.95
CA PRO A 134 -6.85 -17.86 2.32
C PRO A 134 -7.95 -17.45 3.31
N HIS A 135 -7.85 -17.77 4.60
CA HIS A 135 -8.81 -17.32 5.61
C HIS A 135 -8.90 -15.80 5.74
N PHE A 136 -7.86 -15.06 5.30
CA PHE A 136 -7.91 -13.60 5.29
C PHE A 136 -8.88 -12.99 4.26
N VAL A 137 -9.46 -13.81 3.38
CA VAL A 137 -10.54 -13.38 2.47
C VAL A 137 -11.70 -12.72 3.22
N ILE A 138 -11.94 -13.13 4.48
CA ILE A 138 -13.01 -12.57 5.33
C ILE A 138 -12.90 -11.06 5.51
N PHE A 139 -11.68 -10.51 5.60
CA PHE A 139 -11.45 -9.08 5.73
C PHE A 139 -11.78 -8.29 4.46
N GLY A 140 -11.81 -8.94 3.31
CA GLY A 140 -12.11 -8.33 2.03
C GLY A 140 -13.56 -8.47 1.58
N MET A 141 -14.42 -9.21 2.30
CA MET A 141 -15.78 -9.54 1.86
C MET A 141 -16.64 -8.30 1.62
N PRO A 142 -17.28 -8.19 0.44
CA PRO A 142 -18.10 -7.04 0.08
C PRO A 142 -19.27 -6.84 1.05
N GLY A 143 -19.35 -5.61 1.59
CA GLY A 143 -20.44 -5.22 2.47
C GLY A 143 -20.44 -5.86 3.86
N LEU A 144 -19.48 -6.72 4.19
CA LEU A 144 -19.36 -7.31 5.52
C LEU A 144 -18.95 -6.26 6.55
N PHE A 145 -17.88 -5.53 6.29
CA PHE A 145 -17.42 -4.44 7.13
C PHE A 145 -17.86 -3.09 6.56
N THR A 146 -18.87 -2.50 7.15
CA THR A 146 -19.48 -1.24 6.71
C THR A 146 -19.09 -0.04 7.58
N SER A 147 -18.41 -0.30 8.71
CA SER A 147 -17.92 0.74 9.62
C SER A 147 -16.69 0.27 10.38
N ALA A 148 -15.96 1.23 10.92
CA ALA A 148 -14.80 0.98 11.78
C ALA A 148 -15.18 0.21 13.06
N GLU A 149 -16.36 0.51 13.63
CA GLU A 149 -16.83 -0.17 14.84
C GLU A 149 -17.10 -1.65 14.58
N LYS A 150 -17.65 -1.99 13.41
CA LYS A 150 -17.87 -3.40 13.04
C LYS A 150 -16.56 -4.14 12.85
N VAL A 151 -15.57 -3.50 12.24
CA VAL A 151 -14.20 -4.05 12.13
C VAL A 151 -13.60 -4.29 13.50
N ASN A 152 -13.70 -3.33 14.42
CA ASN A 152 -13.18 -3.47 15.77
C ASN A 152 -13.84 -4.62 16.53
N ARG A 153 -15.18 -4.73 16.46
CA ARG A 153 -15.90 -5.87 17.08
C ARG A 153 -15.42 -7.21 16.54
N PHE A 154 -15.21 -7.31 15.22
CA PHE A 154 -14.66 -8.53 14.63
C PHE A 154 -13.22 -8.79 15.11
N TYR A 155 -12.34 -7.79 15.07
CA TYR A 155 -10.94 -7.92 15.47
C TYR A 155 -10.78 -8.35 16.95
N GLU A 156 -11.67 -7.87 17.83
CA GLU A 156 -11.70 -8.20 19.25
C GLU A 156 -12.40 -9.52 19.54
N SER A 157 -13.09 -10.11 18.56
CA SER A 157 -13.84 -11.35 18.75
C SER A 157 -12.95 -12.58 18.91
N ASP A 158 -13.50 -13.63 19.50
CA ASP A 158 -12.83 -14.94 19.59
C ASP A 158 -12.56 -15.51 18.20
N ILE A 159 -13.45 -15.26 17.23
CA ILE A 159 -13.30 -15.70 15.86
C ILE A 159 -12.02 -15.16 15.22
N CYS A 160 -11.79 -13.86 15.34
CA CYS A 160 -10.58 -13.24 14.78
C CYS A 160 -9.32 -13.66 15.55
N ARG A 161 -9.43 -13.82 16.86
CA ARG A 161 -8.32 -14.29 17.69
C ARG A 161 -7.87 -15.68 17.28
N GLU A 162 -8.80 -16.61 17.09
CA GLU A 162 -8.52 -17.97 16.62
C GLU A 162 -7.86 -17.94 15.24
N LEU A 163 -8.39 -17.13 14.29
CA LEU A 163 -7.82 -16.95 12.97
C LEU A 163 -6.37 -16.45 13.02
N LEU A 164 -6.11 -15.42 13.82
CA LEU A 164 -4.76 -14.85 13.95
C LEU A 164 -3.78 -15.82 14.66
N ASP A 165 -4.25 -16.60 15.61
CA ASP A 165 -3.43 -17.63 16.28
C ASP A 165 -3.09 -18.79 15.33
N GLU A 166 -4.05 -19.26 14.52
CA GLU A 166 -3.78 -20.26 13.49
C GLU A 166 -2.80 -19.74 12.44
N PHE A 167 -3.01 -18.50 11.97
CA PHE A 167 -2.10 -17.85 11.04
C PHE A 167 -0.68 -17.80 11.59
N ARG A 168 -0.52 -17.38 12.85
CA ARG A 168 0.78 -17.35 13.54
C ARG A 168 1.44 -18.73 13.58
N GLN A 169 0.67 -19.77 13.92
CA GLN A 169 1.20 -21.14 14.01
C GLN A 169 1.63 -21.68 12.64
N LYS A 170 0.89 -21.37 11.58
CA LYS A 170 1.17 -21.86 10.23
C LYS A 170 2.28 -21.07 9.52
N SER A 171 2.30 -19.75 9.68
CA SER A 171 3.19 -18.85 8.94
C SER A 171 4.45 -18.43 9.67
N GLY A 172 4.48 -18.52 11.02
CA GLY A 172 5.52 -17.91 11.83
C GLY A 172 5.46 -16.38 11.88
N ILE A 173 4.31 -15.79 11.57
CA ILE A 173 4.09 -14.34 11.58
C ILE A 173 3.05 -14.00 12.64
N ARG A 174 3.35 -13.04 13.50
CA ARG A 174 2.45 -12.55 14.54
C ARG A 174 1.87 -11.19 14.16
N SER A 175 0.56 -11.02 14.33
CA SER A 175 -0.10 -9.72 14.34
C SER A 175 0.07 -9.04 15.68
N LEU A 176 0.55 -7.79 15.70
CA LEU A 176 0.67 -6.95 16.89
C LEU A 176 -0.52 -6.03 17.08
N ALA A 177 -1.02 -5.43 15.98
CA ALA A 177 -2.15 -4.50 16.03
C ALA A 177 -2.81 -4.38 14.65
N LEU A 178 -4.09 -3.98 14.66
CA LEU A 178 -4.86 -3.64 13.47
C LEU A 178 -4.91 -2.12 13.30
N PHE A 179 -4.71 -1.64 12.08
CA PHE A 179 -4.86 -0.24 11.69
C PHE A 179 -6.01 -0.09 10.69
N HIS A 180 -6.75 1.00 10.80
CA HIS A 180 -7.81 1.34 9.85
C HIS A 180 -7.22 2.06 8.63
N ASP A 181 -7.61 1.62 7.44
CA ASP A 181 -7.18 2.19 6.16
C ASP A 181 -8.35 2.85 5.40
N GLY A 182 -9.58 2.46 5.73
CA GLY A 182 -10.78 3.17 5.33
C GLY A 182 -11.62 2.52 4.23
N ILE A 183 -12.67 3.24 3.85
CA ILE A 183 -13.62 2.78 2.83
C ILE A 183 -12.95 2.89 1.45
N ARG A 184 -13.06 1.81 0.67
CA ARG A 184 -12.54 1.74 -0.69
C ARG A 184 -13.60 2.11 -1.70
N ASN A 185 -13.19 2.94 -2.65
CA ASN A 185 -13.98 3.43 -3.78
C ASN A 185 -13.22 3.18 -5.08
N VAL A 186 -13.88 3.40 -6.21
CA VAL A 186 -13.24 3.37 -7.52
C VAL A 186 -12.88 4.78 -7.97
N TRP A 187 -11.67 4.94 -8.47
CA TRP A 187 -11.08 6.20 -8.90
C TRP A 187 -10.71 6.09 -10.37
N LEU A 188 -11.24 6.97 -11.20
CA LEU A 188 -11.15 6.89 -12.66
C LEU A 188 -10.54 8.17 -13.26
N LYS A 189 -9.76 8.01 -14.32
CA LYS A 189 -9.12 9.11 -15.03
C LYS A 189 -10.12 9.86 -15.92
N GLU A 190 -10.82 9.18 -16.82
CA GLU A 190 -11.69 9.83 -17.81
C GLU A 190 -13.11 9.24 -17.81
N ALA A 191 -13.25 7.97 -17.42
CA ALA A 191 -14.50 7.26 -17.48
C ALA A 191 -15.45 7.67 -16.34
N ARG A 192 -16.74 7.71 -16.64
CA ARG A 192 -17.81 7.92 -15.66
C ARG A 192 -18.62 6.66 -15.49
N VAL A 193 -18.89 6.29 -14.25
CA VAL A 193 -19.65 5.11 -13.89
C VAL A 193 -20.83 5.53 -13.04
N TYR A 194 -22.02 5.24 -13.50
CA TYR A 194 -23.29 5.51 -12.79
C TYR A 194 -24.04 4.22 -12.43
N ARG A 195 -23.67 3.08 -13.01
CA ARG A 195 -24.32 1.77 -12.81
C ARG A 195 -23.31 0.64 -13.05
N ALA A 196 -23.68 -0.57 -12.61
CA ALA A 196 -22.82 -1.73 -12.68
C ALA A 196 -22.30 -2.06 -14.10
N GLU A 197 -23.12 -1.85 -15.14
CA GLU A 197 -22.74 -2.12 -16.52
C GLU A 197 -21.64 -1.20 -17.06
N ASP A 198 -21.50 -0.01 -16.49
CA ASP A 198 -20.52 0.99 -16.95
C ASP A 198 -19.08 0.61 -16.59
N PHE A 199 -18.90 -0.40 -15.73
CA PHE A 199 -17.56 -0.99 -15.45
C PHE A 199 -17.03 -1.87 -16.58
N ALA A 200 -17.91 -2.35 -17.48
CA ALA A 200 -17.53 -3.34 -18.49
C ALA A 200 -16.42 -2.80 -19.42
N GLY A 201 -15.30 -3.55 -19.47
CA GLY A 201 -14.14 -3.22 -20.30
C GLY A 201 -13.23 -2.14 -19.75
N LEU A 202 -13.52 -1.54 -18.57
CA LEU A 202 -12.57 -0.65 -17.90
C LEU A 202 -11.39 -1.45 -17.35
N ARG A 203 -10.19 -0.98 -17.65
CA ARG A 203 -8.94 -1.56 -17.11
C ARG A 203 -8.71 -1.01 -15.71
N LEU A 204 -9.11 -1.80 -14.71
CA LEU A 204 -9.03 -1.40 -13.31
C LEU A 204 -7.85 -2.07 -12.62
N ARG A 205 -6.96 -1.26 -12.08
CA ARG A 205 -5.89 -1.77 -11.23
C ARG A 205 -6.44 -2.27 -9.91
N ILE A 206 -5.97 -3.44 -9.51
CA ILE A 206 -6.10 -4.00 -8.17
C ILE A 206 -4.72 -4.24 -7.54
N PRO A 207 -4.61 -4.36 -6.21
CA PRO A 207 -3.37 -4.76 -5.56
C PRO A 207 -2.92 -6.17 -6.00
N THR A 208 -1.61 -6.35 -6.16
CA THR A 208 -1.02 -7.65 -6.49
C THR A 208 -1.35 -8.70 -5.43
N GLY A 209 -1.77 -9.89 -5.86
CA GLY A 209 -2.03 -11.04 -4.99
C GLY A 209 -3.36 -11.01 -4.23
N VAL A 210 -4.21 -10.02 -4.43
CA VAL A 210 -5.53 -9.89 -3.77
C VAL A 210 -6.63 -10.51 -4.64
N ARG A 211 -6.85 -11.82 -4.46
CA ARG A 211 -7.78 -12.60 -5.29
C ARG A 211 -9.23 -12.17 -5.17
N ILE A 212 -9.65 -11.75 -3.98
CA ILE A 212 -11.02 -11.28 -3.80
C ILE A 212 -11.32 -10.07 -4.68
N ARG A 213 -10.40 -9.10 -4.77
CA ARG A 213 -10.57 -7.92 -5.65
C ARG A 213 -10.64 -8.30 -7.12
N GLU A 214 -9.85 -9.31 -7.52
CA GLU A 214 -9.93 -9.83 -8.88
C GLU A 214 -11.32 -10.37 -9.20
N LYS A 215 -11.89 -11.21 -8.35
CA LYS A 215 -13.23 -11.78 -8.50
C LYS A 215 -14.32 -10.71 -8.53
N GLU A 216 -14.22 -9.71 -7.64
CA GLU A 216 -15.17 -8.61 -7.56
C GLU A 216 -15.29 -7.85 -8.88
N PHE A 217 -14.17 -7.35 -9.40
CA PHE A 217 -14.23 -6.52 -10.60
C PHE A 217 -14.42 -7.32 -11.88
N GLN A 218 -14.01 -8.58 -11.93
CA GLN A 218 -14.41 -9.51 -13.00
C GLN A 218 -15.93 -9.72 -13.06
N ALA A 219 -16.61 -9.77 -11.90
CA ALA A 219 -18.08 -9.87 -11.85
C ALA A 219 -18.77 -8.65 -12.46
N LEU A 220 -18.14 -7.48 -12.41
CA LEU A 220 -18.59 -6.26 -13.08
C LEU A 220 -18.09 -6.16 -14.55
N LYS A 221 -17.45 -7.22 -15.06
CA LYS A 221 -16.86 -7.31 -16.41
C LYS A 221 -15.77 -6.27 -16.69
N ALA A 222 -15.11 -5.75 -15.65
CA ALA A 222 -13.90 -4.96 -15.81
C ALA A 222 -12.72 -5.85 -16.23
N GLU A 223 -11.78 -5.27 -16.95
CA GLU A 223 -10.47 -5.85 -17.20
C GLU A 223 -9.57 -5.58 -15.98
N VAL A 224 -9.29 -6.61 -15.22
CA VAL A 224 -8.53 -6.48 -13.98
C VAL A 224 -7.03 -6.50 -14.25
N VAL A 225 -6.32 -5.51 -13.74
CA VAL A 225 -4.87 -5.32 -13.92
C VAL A 225 -4.18 -5.35 -12.55
N PRO A 226 -3.62 -6.48 -12.11
CA PRO A 226 -2.84 -6.55 -10.87
C PRO A 226 -1.52 -5.79 -11.03
N LEU A 227 -1.32 -4.74 -10.22
CA LEU A 227 -0.09 -3.94 -10.21
C LEU A 227 0.29 -3.52 -8.78
N PRO A 228 1.60 -3.38 -8.47
CA PRO A 228 2.07 -2.69 -7.27
C PRO A 228 1.52 -1.26 -7.19
N LEU A 229 1.38 -0.72 -5.97
CA LEU A 229 0.89 0.65 -5.80
C LEU A 229 1.86 1.67 -6.41
N SER A 230 3.16 1.43 -6.32
CA SER A 230 4.22 2.27 -6.89
C SER A 230 4.11 2.48 -8.40
N ASP A 231 3.51 1.54 -9.12
CA ASP A 231 3.42 1.57 -10.58
C ASP A 231 2.15 2.27 -11.09
N CYS A 232 1.19 2.55 -10.18
CA CYS A 232 -0.13 3.07 -10.55
C CYS A 232 -0.07 4.43 -11.24
N SER A 233 0.76 5.35 -10.77
CA SER A 233 0.90 6.69 -11.34
C SER A 233 1.38 6.62 -12.81
N ALA A 234 2.41 5.83 -13.09
CA ALA A 234 2.92 5.62 -14.45
C ALA A 234 1.90 4.90 -15.35
N ALA A 235 1.16 3.92 -14.79
CA ALA A 235 0.13 3.20 -15.51
C ALA A 235 -1.07 4.09 -15.90
N LEU A 236 -1.51 4.99 -15.01
CA LEU A 236 -2.52 6.01 -15.30
C LEU A 236 -2.02 7.00 -16.37
N GLN A 237 -0.80 7.48 -16.22
CA GLN A 237 -0.20 8.45 -17.16
C GLN A 237 -0.10 7.88 -18.58
N SER A 238 0.35 6.63 -18.71
CA SER A 238 0.47 5.96 -20.01
C SER A 238 -0.86 5.48 -20.58
N GLY A 239 -1.94 5.54 -19.83
CA GLY A 239 -3.23 4.94 -20.20
C GLY A 239 -3.21 3.41 -20.23
N TYR A 240 -2.30 2.77 -19.48
CA TYR A 240 -2.29 1.32 -19.31
C TYR A 240 -3.47 0.83 -18.44
N ILE A 241 -3.88 1.66 -17.46
CA ILE A 241 -5.11 1.49 -16.68
C ILE A 241 -6.02 2.70 -16.84
N ASP A 242 -7.32 2.50 -16.72
CA ASP A 242 -8.34 3.57 -16.76
C ASP A 242 -8.64 4.10 -15.36
N GLY A 243 -8.25 3.36 -14.34
CA GLY A 243 -8.43 3.72 -12.93
C GLY A 243 -8.00 2.61 -11.98
N LEU A 244 -8.31 2.82 -10.70
CA LEU A 244 -7.98 1.89 -9.62
C LEU A 244 -9.04 1.93 -8.52
N GLU A 245 -9.05 0.91 -7.68
CA GLU A 245 -9.81 0.90 -6.43
C GLU A 245 -8.86 1.16 -5.26
N ASN A 246 -9.26 2.08 -4.37
CA ASN A 246 -8.52 2.39 -3.14
C ASN A 246 -9.33 3.29 -2.21
N ASN A 247 -8.80 3.57 -1.00
CA ASN A 247 -9.32 4.59 -0.10
C ASN A 247 -8.89 6.00 -0.55
N VAL A 248 -9.56 7.04 -0.02
CA VAL A 248 -9.32 8.43 -0.39
C VAL A 248 -7.92 8.90 0.03
N GLU A 249 -7.43 8.47 1.20
CA GLU A 249 -6.15 8.92 1.74
C GLU A 249 -4.97 8.52 0.85
N THR A 250 -5.01 7.30 0.30
CA THR A 250 -4.00 6.83 -0.68
C THR A 250 -3.98 7.71 -1.93
N ILE A 251 -5.14 8.15 -2.42
CA ILE A 251 -5.20 8.98 -3.63
C ILE A 251 -4.65 10.38 -3.37
N VAL A 252 -5.11 11.02 -2.30
CA VAL A 252 -4.74 12.42 -2.03
C VAL A 252 -3.29 12.60 -1.59
N ASN A 253 -2.67 11.55 -1.04
CA ASN A 253 -1.27 11.57 -0.60
C ASN A 253 -0.34 10.86 -1.61
N SER A 254 -0.70 10.87 -2.89
CA SER A 254 0.11 10.29 -3.98
C SER A 254 0.08 11.14 -5.24
N ASP A 255 1.01 10.89 -6.15
CA ASP A 255 1.07 11.54 -7.47
C ASP A 255 -0.15 11.22 -8.37
N MET A 256 -1.00 10.31 -7.95
CA MET A 256 -2.23 9.96 -8.67
C MET A 256 -3.31 11.04 -8.56
N ILE A 257 -3.28 11.89 -7.53
CA ILE A 257 -4.30 12.94 -7.31
C ILE A 257 -4.48 13.86 -8.53
N GLY A 258 -3.40 14.19 -9.23
CA GLY A 258 -3.43 15.04 -10.43
C GLY A 258 -3.80 14.30 -11.73
N GLN A 259 -4.13 13.01 -11.66
CA GLN A 259 -4.41 12.16 -12.81
C GLN A 259 -5.81 11.52 -12.78
N ILE A 260 -6.51 11.68 -11.67
CA ILE A 260 -7.85 11.16 -11.42
C ILE A 260 -8.85 12.29 -11.60
N ASP A 261 -9.89 12.06 -12.43
CA ASP A 261 -10.97 13.00 -12.64
C ASP A 261 -12.21 12.66 -11.82
N TYR A 262 -12.45 11.37 -11.55
CA TYR A 262 -13.69 10.89 -10.93
C TYR A 262 -13.45 9.95 -9.78
N GLN A 263 -14.16 10.20 -8.68
CA GLN A 263 -14.40 9.23 -7.60
C GLN A 263 -15.79 8.63 -7.77
N VAL A 264 -15.90 7.34 -7.95
CA VAL A 264 -17.18 6.62 -7.91
C VAL A 264 -17.35 6.02 -6.52
N LYS A 265 -18.31 6.51 -5.75
CA LYS A 265 -18.61 6.03 -4.39
C LYS A 265 -19.29 4.66 -4.41
N THR A 266 -18.50 3.65 -4.67
CA THR A 266 -18.93 2.25 -4.65
C THR A 266 -19.04 1.71 -3.23
N GLU A 267 -18.19 2.20 -2.32
CA GLU A 267 -18.11 1.79 -0.90
C GLU A 267 -18.11 0.26 -0.76
N HIS A 268 -17.38 -0.39 -1.67
CA HIS A 268 -17.44 -1.83 -1.89
C HIS A 268 -16.74 -2.63 -0.78
N ALA A 269 -15.75 -2.04 -0.12
CA ALA A 269 -15.01 -2.69 0.95
C ALA A 269 -14.52 -1.70 1.99
N TYR A 270 -14.29 -2.20 3.20
CA TYR A 270 -13.55 -1.50 4.25
C TYR A 270 -12.15 -2.10 4.35
N SER A 271 -11.14 -1.27 4.19
CA SER A 271 -9.74 -1.70 4.22
C SER A 271 -9.15 -1.58 5.61
N THR A 272 -8.38 -2.58 5.99
CA THR A 272 -7.59 -2.62 7.23
C THR A 272 -6.17 -3.07 6.94
N LEU A 273 -5.25 -2.70 7.82
CA LEU A 273 -3.86 -3.10 7.78
C LEU A 273 -3.52 -3.85 9.07
N LEU A 274 -2.62 -4.81 9.00
CA LEU A 274 -2.02 -5.45 10.17
C LEU A 274 -0.55 -5.09 10.30
N LEU A 275 -0.17 -4.67 11.50
CA LEU A 275 1.23 -4.58 11.89
C LEU A 275 1.71 -5.97 12.30
N LEU A 276 2.61 -6.50 11.51
CA LEU A 276 3.11 -7.85 11.62
C LEU A 276 4.56 -7.88 12.05
N ILE A 277 4.95 -8.95 12.75
CA ILE A 277 6.34 -9.23 13.12
C ILE A 277 6.66 -10.72 12.93
N ASN A 278 7.88 -11.03 12.55
CA ASN A 278 8.38 -12.40 12.54
C ASN A 278 8.39 -12.97 13.97
N GLU A 279 7.71 -14.10 14.19
CA GLU A 279 7.54 -14.72 15.50
C GLU A 279 8.87 -15.15 16.14
N GLN A 280 9.80 -15.68 15.33
CA GLN A 280 11.10 -16.13 15.85
C GLN A 280 11.94 -14.95 16.36
N ILE A 281 11.91 -13.83 15.62
CA ILE A 281 12.58 -12.59 16.01
C ILE A 281 11.96 -12.03 17.28
N LEU A 282 10.62 -11.98 17.36
CA LEU A 282 9.92 -11.53 18.56
C LEU A 282 10.30 -12.37 19.79
N MET A 283 10.45 -13.70 19.63
CA MET A 283 10.82 -14.58 20.74
C MET A 283 12.29 -14.42 21.21
N GLN A 284 13.16 -13.80 20.42
CA GLN A 284 14.52 -13.44 20.83
C GLN A 284 14.57 -12.17 21.69
N ILE A 285 13.53 -11.35 21.64
CA ILE A 285 13.39 -10.13 22.46
C ILE A 285 13.03 -10.53 23.90
N SER A 286 13.54 -9.82 24.91
CA SER A 286 13.20 -10.07 26.31
C SER A 286 11.68 -9.96 26.55
N GLU A 287 11.15 -10.68 27.52
CA GLU A 287 9.72 -10.64 27.84
C GLU A 287 9.23 -9.21 28.14
N ASN A 288 10.03 -8.46 28.93
CA ASN A 288 9.71 -7.07 29.23
C ASN A 288 9.64 -6.20 27.97
N ASP A 289 10.61 -6.32 27.06
CA ASP A 289 10.66 -5.52 25.85
C ASP A 289 9.59 -5.95 24.84
N ARG A 290 9.22 -7.24 24.79
CA ARG A 290 8.06 -7.72 24.02
C ARG A 290 6.75 -7.10 24.49
N ASN A 291 6.57 -6.99 25.81
CA ASN A 291 5.39 -6.35 26.38
C ASN A 291 5.33 -4.87 25.99
N ILE A 292 6.45 -4.15 26.13
CA ILE A 292 6.56 -2.75 25.68
C ILE A 292 6.20 -2.63 24.20
N LEU A 293 6.80 -3.46 23.35
CA LEU A 293 6.53 -3.44 21.91
C LEU A 293 5.04 -3.66 21.59
N THR A 294 4.42 -4.64 22.24
CA THR A 294 3.01 -4.99 22.03
C THR A 294 2.07 -3.90 22.55
N ASP A 295 2.34 -3.33 23.72
CA ASP A 295 1.51 -2.28 24.31
C ASP A 295 1.62 -0.97 23.52
N CYS A 296 2.83 -0.62 23.07
CA CYS A 296 3.01 0.53 22.16
C CYS A 296 2.29 0.31 20.83
N ALA A 297 2.34 -0.89 20.22
CA ALA A 297 1.64 -1.19 18.98
C ALA A 297 0.12 -0.98 19.13
N ARG A 298 -0.49 -1.47 20.21
CA ARG A 298 -1.92 -1.25 20.50
C ARG A 298 -2.25 0.21 20.75
N LYS A 299 -1.42 0.92 21.51
CA LYS A 299 -1.60 2.35 21.78
C LYS A 299 -1.63 3.16 20.49
N TYR A 300 -0.64 2.96 19.63
CA TYR A 300 -0.52 3.71 18.39
C TYR A 300 -1.53 3.30 17.32
N SER A 301 -2.01 2.07 17.32
CA SER A 301 -3.19 1.67 16.57
C SER A 301 -4.42 2.49 16.98
N GLY A 302 -4.65 2.70 18.27
CA GLY A 302 -5.74 3.55 18.78
C GLY A 302 -5.59 5.03 18.39
N ILE A 303 -4.35 5.56 18.43
CA ILE A 303 -4.05 6.92 17.98
C ILE A 303 -4.32 7.06 16.48
N ALA A 304 -3.84 6.12 15.67
CA ALA A 304 -4.10 6.10 14.23
C ALA A 304 -5.60 6.04 13.91
N PHE A 305 -6.36 5.26 14.68
CA PHE A 305 -7.82 5.19 14.54
C PHE A 305 -8.51 6.53 14.80
N GLN A 306 -8.13 7.23 15.88
CA GLN A 306 -8.67 8.55 16.15
C GLN A 306 -8.33 9.55 15.05
N GLN A 307 -7.07 9.58 14.61
CA GLN A 307 -6.64 10.44 13.51
C GLN A 307 -7.38 10.11 12.20
N TYR A 308 -7.65 8.83 11.95
CA TYR A 308 -8.43 8.39 10.81
C TYR A 308 -9.86 8.94 10.88
N MET A 309 -10.56 8.79 12.02
CA MET A 309 -11.94 9.29 12.21
C MET A 309 -12.03 10.80 12.05
N GLU A 310 -11.09 11.55 12.61
CA GLU A 310 -11.05 13.01 12.55
C GLU A 310 -10.69 13.54 11.15
N GLY A 311 -9.88 12.79 10.42
CA GLY A 311 -9.27 13.27 9.17
C GLY A 311 -9.97 12.87 7.89
N GLN A 312 -10.95 11.96 7.90
CA GLN A 312 -11.61 11.48 6.68
C GLN A 312 -12.23 12.60 5.84
N GLU A 313 -12.97 13.47 6.49
CA GLU A 313 -13.65 14.59 5.81
C GLU A 313 -12.64 15.55 5.15
N ALA A 314 -11.49 15.75 5.79
CA ALA A 314 -10.41 16.55 5.20
C ALA A 314 -9.81 15.92 3.95
N ALA A 315 -9.66 14.58 3.93
CA ALA A 315 -9.16 13.87 2.77
C ALA A 315 -10.15 13.95 1.57
N TYR A 316 -11.44 13.80 1.80
CA TYR A 316 -12.45 13.99 0.75
C TYR A 316 -12.46 15.43 0.22
N ARG A 317 -12.37 16.44 1.11
CA ARG A 317 -12.25 17.84 0.68
C ARG A 317 -10.97 18.09 -0.13
N ALA A 318 -9.87 17.44 0.20
CA ALA A 318 -8.63 17.55 -0.57
C ALA A 318 -8.80 16.99 -1.98
N ALA A 319 -9.50 15.87 -2.14
CA ALA A 319 -9.82 15.30 -3.45
C ALA A 319 -10.69 16.28 -4.29
N GLU A 320 -11.74 16.87 -3.69
CA GLU A 320 -12.57 17.88 -4.37
C GLU A 320 -11.77 19.12 -4.78
N GLN A 321 -10.90 19.63 -3.89
CA GLN A 321 -10.04 20.79 -4.17
C GLN A 321 -9.02 20.51 -5.28
N ALA A 322 -8.61 19.25 -5.45
CA ALA A 322 -7.78 18.82 -6.57
C ALA A 322 -8.56 18.72 -7.90
N GLY A 323 -9.88 18.90 -7.86
CA GLY A 323 -10.74 18.86 -9.05
C GLY A 323 -11.38 17.51 -9.33
N ILE A 324 -11.26 16.55 -8.41
CA ILE A 324 -11.88 15.23 -8.55
C ILE A 324 -13.40 15.36 -8.33
N GLU A 325 -14.18 15.02 -9.36
CA GLU A 325 -15.64 14.99 -9.30
C GLU A 325 -16.12 13.71 -8.60
N THR A 326 -16.93 13.85 -7.54
CA THR A 326 -17.53 12.70 -6.87
C THR A 326 -18.84 12.28 -7.56
N ILE A 327 -18.88 11.03 -8.01
CA ILE A 327 -20.10 10.39 -8.54
C ILE A 327 -20.76 9.60 -7.42
N GLU A 328 -21.89 10.13 -6.94
CA GLU A 328 -22.76 9.42 -6.01
C GLU A 328 -23.65 8.45 -6.81
N LEU A 329 -23.52 7.16 -6.51
CA LEU A 329 -24.39 6.15 -7.12
C LEU A 329 -25.77 6.16 -6.43
N GLU A 330 -26.83 5.93 -7.20
CA GLU A 330 -28.15 5.67 -6.63
C GLU A 330 -28.10 4.45 -5.70
N GLU A 331 -28.82 4.49 -4.59
CA GLU A 331 -28.85 3.39 -3.60
C GLU A 331 -29.21 2.02 -4.22
N LYS A 332 -30.06 2.03 -5.25
CA LYS A 332 -30.37 0.82 -6.01
C LYS A 332 -29.16 0.25 -6.73
N GLU A 333 -28.33 1.09 -7.31
CA GLU A 333 -27.12 0.68 -8.04
C GLU A 333 -26.01 0.28 -7.06
N LYS A 334 -25.82 0.98 -5.96
CA LYS A 334 -24.91 0.55 -4.87
C LYS A 334 -25.25 -0.86 -4.39
N ARG A 335 -26.52 -1.12 -4.14
CA ARG A 335 -27.00 -2.43 -3.71
C ARG A 335 -26.73 -3.49 -4.78
N ARG A 336 -27.04 -3.21 -6.04
CA ARG A 336 -26.85 -4.11 -7.15
C ARG A 336 -25.38 -4.45 -7.37
N ILE A 337 -24.49 -3.46 -7.29
CA ILE A 337 -23.04 -3.68 -7.31
C ILE A 337 -22.65 -4.60 -6.16
N ARG A 338 -23.02 -4.26 -4.92
CA ARG A 338 -22.68 -5.07 -3.74
C ARG A 338 -23.15 -6.51 -3.85
N GLU A 339 -24.38 -6.74 -4.30
CA GLU A 339 -24.93 -8.09 -4.52
C GLU A 339 -24.15 -8.87 -5.59
N SER A 340 -23.73 -8.20 -6.67
CA SER A 340 -22.90 -8.82 -7.72
C SER A 340 -21.53 -9.21 -7.17
N LEU A 341 -20.88 -8.33 -6.40
CA LEU A 341 -19.58 -8.59 -5.80
C LEU A 341 -19.67 -9.72 -4.77
N LEU A 342 -20.65 -9.68 -3.88
CA LEU A 342 -20.87 -10.72 -2.86
C LEU A 342 -21.16 -12.08 -3.50
N SER A 343 -22.01 -12.13 -4.54
CA SER A 343 -22.32 -13.37 -5.25
C SER A 343 -21.07 -14.00 -5.88
N ALA A 344 -20.18 -13.18 -6.44
CA ALA A 344 -18.95 -13.66 -7.08
C ALA A 344 -17.88 -14.13 -6.08
N THR A 345 -17.92 -13.63 -4.84
CA THR A 345 -16.91 -13.92 -3.82
C THR A 345 -17.38 -14.94 -2.78
N LYS A 346 -18.68 -15.25 -2.74
CA LYS A 346 -19.26 -16.15 -1.72
C LYS A 346 -18.64 -17.54 -1.76
N GLU A 347 -18.42 -18.10 -2.95
CA GLU A 347 -17.77 -19.41 -3.11
C GLU A 347 -16.37 -19.45 -2.47
N MET A 348 -15.61 -18.35 -2.55
CA MET A 348 -14.27 -18.28 -1.92
C MET A 348 -14.36 -18.46 -0.41
N LEU A 349 -15.45 -17.98 0.20
CA LEU A 349 -15.66 -18.11 1.64
C LEU A 349 -16.13 -19.52 2.01
N GLU A 350 -17.08 -20.07 1.23
CA GLU A 350 -17.67 -21.40 1.45
C GLU A 350 -16.64 -22.53 1.30
N ASP A 351 -15.63 -22.36 0.43
CA ASP A 351 -14.50 -23.29 0.29
C ASP A 351 -13.56 -23.34 1.50
N ILE A 352 -13.56 -22.27 2.31
CA ILE A 352 -12.57 -22.05 3.36
C ILE A 352 -13.21 -22.19 4.76
N PHE A 353 -14.42 -21.68 4.93
CA PHE A 353 -15.11 -21.63 6.21
C PHE A 353 -16.38 -22.52 6.20
N PRO A 354 -16.81 -22.99 7.37
CA PRO A 354 -18.05 -23.75 7.48
C PRO A 354 -19.26 -22.89 7.08
N GLU A 355 -20.32 -23.58 6.65
CA GLU A 355 -21.61 -22.95 6.32
C GLU A 355 -22.10 -22.02 7.46
N GLY A 356 -22.60 -20.84 7.11
CA GLY A 356 -23.09 -19.84 8.05
C GLY A 356 -21.99 -18.97 8.71
N PHE A 357 -20.73 -19.13 8.29
CA PHE A 357 -19.63 -18.33 8.87
C PHE A 357 -19.77 -16.85 8.55
N TYR A 358 -20.17 -16.50 7.31
CA TYR A 358 -20.41 -15.11 6.93
C TYR A 358 -21.47 -14.46 7.83
N GLU A 359 -22.62 -15.12 8.00
CA GLU A 359 -23.71 -14.65 8.83
C GLU A 359 -23.30 -14.51 10.30
N LYS A 360 -22.45 -15.42 10.79
CA LYS A 360 -21.91 -15.34 12.15
C LYS A 360 -21.03 -14.09 12.36
N VAL A 361 -20.20 -13.75 11.37
CA VAL A 361 -19.37 -12.54 11.41
C VAL A 361 -20.21 -11.28 11.16
N ASP A 362 -21.20 -11.36 10.26
CA ASP A 362 -22.09 -10.23 9.96
C ASP A 362 -22.96 -9.81 11.17
N ALA A 363 -23.27 -10.76 12.05
CA ALA A 363 -24.03 -10.53 13.26
C ALA A 363 -23.24 -9.88 14.41
N LEU A 364 -21.92 -9.74 14.32
CA LEU A 364 -21.09 -9.02 15.29
C LEU A 364 -21.30 -7.50 15.17
#